data_34fe584b2c748d3afb80bd786570e801
#
_entry.id   34fe584b2c748d3afb80bd786570e801
#
_cell.length_a   1.000
_cell.length_b   1.000
_cell.length_c   1.000
_cell.angle_alpha   90.00
_cell.angle_beta   90.00
_cell.angle_gamma   90.00
#
_symmetry.space_group_name_H-M   'P 1'
#
loop_
_entity.id
_entity.type
_entity.pdbx_description
1 polymer ?
#
loop_
_entity_poly.entity_id
_entity_poly.type
_entity_poly.pdbx_seq_one_letter_code
_entity_poly.pdbx_strand_id
1 'polypeptide(L)'
;MTTQERYRRILQNHLPLQAVDMVYNYLNLHKVHFHITRGRTSKLGDYRWPQNDHNYHEISINGDLNPYLFLWVFLHEAAHLETHLKYSQVQAHGHEWQEEYRHLIATHAGLFPSEVQPLLMRLTRRIPLNRSLMRQVEELLHHHDPDYCPEQHTTLDDLPAGSRFRLKTNPKLLFESVERRRTRWLCRDLTTGRPYTVAAHAEVEPIND
;
A
#
# COMPACT_ATOMS: atom_id res chain seq x y z
N MET A 1 -20.72 27.01 6.05
CA MET A 1 -20.13 25.73 5.60
C MET A 1 -20.85 24.60 6.31
N THR A 2 -21.50 23.73 5.57
CA THR A 2 -22.22 22.59 6.12
C THR A 2 -21.24 21.50 6.61
N THR A 3 -21.71 20.58 7.42
CA THR A 3 -20.89 19.41 7.86
C THR A 3 -20.39 18.62 6.65
N GLN A 4 -21.20 18.48 5.60
CA GLN A 4 -20.83 17.77 4.37
C GLN A 4 -19.71 18.48 3.60
N GLU A 5 -19.79 19.80 3.46
CA GLU A 5 -18.74 20.61 2.81
C GLU A 5 -17.42 20.53 3.58
N ARG A 6 -17.49 20.58 4.92
CA ARG A 6 -16.31 20.44 5.76
C ARG A 6 -15.64 19.08 5.57
N TYR A 7 -16.43 18.01 5.51
CA TYR A 7 -15.91 16.67 5.34
C TYR A 7 -15.26 16.46 3.97
N ARG A 8 -15.92 16.91 2.89
CA ARG A 8 -15.32 16.92 1.54
C ARG A 8 -14.02 17.69 1.47
N ARG A 9 -13.95 18.84 2.13
CA ARG A 9 -12.73 19.66 2.18
C ARG A 9 -11.58 18.93 2.88
N ILE A 10 -11.85 18.16 3.93
CA ILE A 10 -10.83 17.32 4.57
C ILE A 10 -10.33 16.26 3.58
N LEU A 11 -11.23 15.58 2.89
CA LEU A 11 -10.87 14.57 1.89
C LEU A 11 -10.05 15.15 0.73
N GLN A 12 -10.34 16.38 0.28
CA GLN A 12 -9.61 17.09 -0.77
C GLN A 12 -8.12 17.31 -0.45
N ASN A 13 -7.76 17.36 0.82
CA ASN A 13 -6.37 17.51 1.23
C ASN A 13 -5.57 16.20 1.08
N HIS A 14 -6.25 15.05 0.90
CA HIS A 14 -5.63 13.72 0.90
C HIS A 14 -5.95 12.88 -0.33
N LEU A 15 -6.81 13.35 -1.24
CA LEU A 15 -7.26 12.60 -2.40
C LEU A 15 -7.09 13.41 -3.69
N PRO A 16 -6.91 12.74 -4.84
CA PRO A 16 -7.10 13.40 -6.12
C PRO A 16 -8.51 14.01 -6.18
N LEU A 17 -8.64 15.22 -6.70
CA LEU A 17 -9.91 15.96 -6.67
C LEU A 17 -11.08 15.15 -7.26
N GLN A 18 -10.83 14.42 -8.35
CA GLN A 18 -11.81 13.56 -9.02
C GLN A 18 -12.27 12.34 -8.19
N ALA A 19 -11.54 11.97 -7.14
CA ALA A 19 -11.87 10.83 -6.27
C ALA A 19 -12.69 11.24 -5.04
N VAL A 20 -12.73 12.52 -4.71
CA VAL A 20 -13.32 13.02 -3.45
C VAL A 20 -14.79 12.61 -3.29
N ASP A 21 -15.60 12.84 -4.33
CA ASP A 21 -17.03 12.52 -4.26
C ASP A 21 -17.29 11.01 -4.22
N MET A 22 -16.49 10.22 -4.92
CA MET A 22 -16.56 8.78 -4.87
C MET A 22 -16.30 8.27 -3.44
N VAL A 23 -15.18 8.67 -2.83
CA VAL A 23 -14.83 8.27 -1.47
C VAL A 23 -15.85 8.78 -0.46
N TYR A 24 -16.27 10.04 -0.56
CA TYR A 24 -17.30 10.61 0.30
C TYR A 24 -18.60 9.79 0.26
N ASN A 25 -19.10 9.50 -0.95
CA ASN A 25 -20.34 8.74 -1.12
C ASN A 25 -20.21 7.30 -0.61
N TYR A 26 -19.06 6.65 -0.87
CA TYR A 26 -18.77 5.31 -0.36
C TYR A 26 -18.81 5.26 1.18
N LEU A 27 -18.13 6.18 1.85
CA LEU A 27 -18.07 6.24 3.31
C LEU A 27 -19.46 6.46 3.93
N ASN A 28 -20.32 7.30 3.30
CA ASN A 28 -21.68 7.53 3.77
C ASN A 28 -22.60 6.34 3.51
N LEU A 29 -22.51 5.70 2.34
CA LEU A 29 -23.33 4.54 1.97
C LEU A 29 -23.12 3.40 2.97
N HIS A 30 -21.87 3.11 3.32
CA HIS A 30 -21.51 2.02 4.22
C HIS A 30 -21.44 2.44 5.70
N LYS A 31 -21.74 3.71 6.02
CA LYS A 31 -21.67 4.27 7.39
C LYS A 31 -20.34 4.00 8.08
N VAL A 32 -19.24 4.21 7.33
CA VAL A 32 -17.88 3.95 7.80
C VAL A 32 -17.42 5.06 8.73
N HIS A 33 -16.90 4.71 9.88
CA HIS A 33 -16.10 5.60 10.71
C HIS A 33 -14.71 5.72 10.10
N PHE A 34 -14.42 6.88 9.52
CA PHE A 34 -13.19 7.09 8.76
C PHE A 34 -12.23 8.00 9.52
N HIS A 35 -10.97 7.56 9.64
CA HIS A 35 -9.92 8.25 10.36
C HIS A 35 -8.69 8.47 9.47
N ILE A 36 -8.23 9.71 9.40
CA ILE A 36 -6.92 10.04 8.84
C ILE A 36 -5.95 10.11 10.01
N THR A 37 -4.95 9.23 10.01
CA THR A 37 -4.02 9.07 11.13
C THR A 37 -2.68 9.75 10.85
N ARG A 38 -1.86 9.95 11.88
CA ARG A 38 -0.44 10.24 11.68
C ARG A 38 0.24 9.05 10.98
N GLY A 39 1.30 9.32 10.25
CA GLY A 39 2.08 8.28 9.57
C GLY A 39 2.49 7.14 10.51
N ARG A 40 2.14 5.92 10.13
CA ARG A 40 2.52 4.68 10.82
C ARG A 40 3.51 3.92 9.95
N THR A 41 4.54 3.35 10.55
CA THR A 41 5.55 2.56 9.82
C THR A 41 5.13 1.11 9.60
N SER A 42 4.17 0.59 10.39
CA SER A 42 3.76 -0.82 10.35
C SER A 42 2.66 -1.12 9.33
N LYS A 43 1.88 -0.10 8.93
CA LYS A 43 0.78 -0.22 7.98
C LYS A 43 0.38 1.15 7.43
N LEU A 44 -0.10 1.19 6.18
CA LEU A 44 -0.58 2.40 5.52
C LEU A 44 -2.07 2.64 5.76
N GLY A 45 -2.85 1.57 5.83
CA GLY A 45 -4.27 1.55 6.14
C GLY A 45 -4.63 0.45 7.13
N ASP A 46 -5.88 0.45 7.58
CA ASP A 46 -6.43 -0.55 8.47
C ASP A 46 -7.96 -0.55 8.37
N TYR A 47 -8.55 -1.69 8.10
CA TYR A 47 -9.98 -1.91 8.17
C TYR A 47 -10.32 -2.75 9.39
N ARG A 48 -11.39 -2.35 10.12
CA ARG A 48 -11.94 -3.11 11.24
C ARG A 48 -13.45 -3.29 11.05
N TRP A 49 -13.89 -4.53 11.20
CA TRP A 49 -15.31 -4.87 11.19
C TRP A 49 -15.93 -4.64 12.58
N PRO A 50 -17.27 -4.50 12.64
CA PRO A 50 -17.99 -4.38 13.90
C PRO A 50 -17.70 -5.55 14.84
N GLN A 51 -17.29 -5.25 16.09
CA GLN A 51 -17.03 -6.25 17.14
C GLN A 51 -17.56 -5.74 18.48
N ASN A 52 -18.16 -6.64 19.27
CA ASN A 52 -18.58 -6.46 20.66
C ASN A 52 -19.16 -5.07 21.00
N ASP A 53 -18.30 -4.07 21.23
CA ASP A 53 -18.69 -2.72 21.67
C ASP A 53 -18.76 -1.70 20.52
N HIS A 54 -18.38 -2.09 19.28
CA HIS A 54 -18.35 -1.21 18.10
C HIS A 54 -19.25 -1.74 17.00
N ASN A 55 -20.47 -1.19 16.89
CA ASN A 55 -21.44 -1.59 15.85
C ASN A 55 -21.28 -0.81 14.54
N TYR A 56 -20.04 -0.57 14.11
CA TYR A 56 -19.72 0.17 12.88
C TYR A 56 -18.43 -0.34 12.23
N HIS A 57 -18.34 -0.16 10.92
CA HIS A 57 -17.11 -0.37 10.15
C HIS A 57 -16.16 0.80 10.36
N GLU A 58 -14.89 0.51 10.55
CA GLU A 58 -13.85 1.53 10.68
C GLU A 58 -12.79 1.37 9.60
N ILE A 59 -12.42 2.47 8.94
CA ILE A 59 -11.26 2.54 8.05
C ILE A 59 -10.35 3.66 8.53
N SER A 60 -9.06 3.37 8.65
CA SER A 60 -8.06 4.38 8.96
C SER A 60 -6.91 4.34 7.95
N ILE A 61 -6.46 5.53 7.49
CA ILE A 61 -5.39 5.68 6.51
C ILE A 61 -4.38 6.71 7.00
N ASN A 62 -3.11 6.50 6.71
CA ASN A 62 -2.04 7.45 7.02
C ASN A 62 -2.22 8.74 6.21
N GLY A 63 -2.16 9.87 6.89
CA GLY A 63 -2.37 11.18 6.27
C GLY A 63 -1.13 11.80 5.62
N ASP A 64 0.03 11.15 5.72
CA ASP A 64 1.29 11.52 5.09
C ASP A 64 1.50 10.92 3.70
N LEU A 65 0.54 10.16 3.20
CA LEU A 65 0.57 9.61 1.85
C LEU A 65 0.25 10.69 0.81
N ASN A 66 0.89 10.61 -0.35
CA ASN A 66 0.45 11.41 -1.48
C ASN A 66 -0.98 11.02 -1.92
N PRO A 67 -1.71 11.89 -2.62
CA PRO A 67 -3.13 11.68 -2.91
C PRO A 67 -3.46 10.37 -3.64
N TYR A 68 -2.61 9.91 -4.54
CA TYR A 68 -2.86 8.69 -5.31
C TYR A 68 -2.55 7.43 -4.51
N LEU A 69 -1.51 7.43 -3.68
CA LEU A 69 -1.25 6.35 -2.72
C LEU A 69 -2.35 6.27 -1.67
N PHE A 70 -2.86 7.42 -1.21
CA PHE A 70 -4.00 7.46 -0.30
C PHE A 70 -5.24 6.80 -0.92
N LEU A 71 -5.55 7.12 -2.18
CA LEU A 71 -6.65 6.46 -2.92
C LEU A 71 -6.40 4.95 -3.08
N TRP A 72 -5.17 4.55 -3.40
CA TRP A 72 -4.77 3.16 -3.54
C TRP A 72 -5.01 2.36 -2.26
N VAL A 73 -4.57 2.90 -1.13
CA VAL A 73 -4.79 2.31 0.20
C VAL A 73 -6.27 2.33 0.56
N PHE A 74 -7.01 3.40 0.24
CA PHE A 74 -8.45 3.44 0.45
C PHE A 74 -9.17 2.29 -0.26
N LEU A 75 -8.86 2.03 -1.52
CA LEU A 75 -9.47 0.92 -2.26
C LEU A 75 -9.10 -0.45 -1.68
N HIS A 76 -7.89 -0.60 -1.12
CA HIS A 76 -7.46 -1.80 -0.40
C HIS A 76 -8.33 -2.06 0.84
N GLU A 77 -8.54 -1.05 1.67
CA GLU A 77 -9.35 -1.17 2.88
C GLU A 77 -10.85 -1.30 2.57
N ALA A 78 -11.32 -0.62 1.51
CA ALA A 78 -12.67 -0.80 1.00
C ALA A 78 -12.93 -2.23 0.53
N ALA A 79 -11.94 -2.89 -0.08
CA ALA A 79 -12.06 -4.30 -0.47
C ALA A 79 -12.22 -5.24 0.73
N HIS A 80 -11.59 -4.93 1.86
CA HIS A 80 -11.85 -5.67 3.12
C HIS A 80 -13.29 -5.49 3.59
N LEU A 81 -13.83 -4.28 3.50
CA LEU A 81 -15.22 -4.00 3.85
C LEU A 81 -16.19 -4.74 2.93
N GLU A 82 -16.02 -4.65 1.60
CA GLU A 82 -16.87 -5.35 0.63
C GLU A 82 -16.85 -6.85 0.85
N THR A 83 -15.67 -7.40 1.11
CA THR A 83 -15.49 -8.83 1.41
C THR A 83 -16.25 -9.21 2.68
N HIS A 84 -16.14 -8.41 3.73
CA HIS A 84 -16.84 -8.67 4.99
C HIS A 84 -18.37 -8.61 4.84
N LEU A 85 -18.88 -7.67 4.01
CA LEU A 85 -20.32 -7.54 3.76
C LEU A 85 -20.91 -8.73 2.96
N LYS A 86 -20.10 -9.34 2.08
CA LYS A 86 -20.55 -10.41 1.18
C LYS A 86 -20.32 -11.81 1.73
N TYR A 87 -19.28 -11.98 2.55
CA TYR A 87 -18.81 -13.30 3.00
C TYR A 87 -18.68 -13.34 4.53
N SER A 88 -19.07 -14.45 5.14
CA SER A 88 -19.10 -14.59 6.61
C SER A 88 -17.76 -14.92 7.26
N GLN A 89 -16.92 -15.70 6.58
CA GLN A 89 -15.60 -16.09 7.07
C GLN A 89 -14.64 -16.29 5.89
N VAL A 90 -13.69 -15.41 5.75
CA VAL A 90 -12.71 -15.45 4.67
C VAL A 90 -11.31 -15.17 5.18
N GLN A 91 -10.34 -15.71 4.47
CA GLN A 91 -8.94 -15.42 4.75
C GLN A 91 -8.61 -13.99 4.32
N ALA A 92 -7.94 -13.24 5.17
CA ALA A 92 -7.44 -11.92 4.82
C ALA A 92 -6.56 -12.01 3.54
N HIS A 93 -6.85 -11.16 2.55
CA HIS A 93 -6.23 -11.17 1.22
C HIS A 93 -6.39 -12.51 0.45
N GLY A 94 -7.38 -13.33 0.84
CA GLY A 94 -7.77 -14.56 0.16
C GLY A 94 -8.40 -14.29 -1.22
N HIS A 95 -8.98 -15.33 -1.83
CA HIS A 95 -9.57 -15.25 -3.16
C HIS A 95 -10.70 -14.20 -3.21
N GLU A 96 -11.59 -14.21 -2.25
CA GLU A 96 -12.76 -13.32 -2.15
C GLU A 96 -12.34 -11.86 -2.03
N TRP A 97 -11.36 -11.57 -1.17
CA TRP A 97 -10.80 -10.23 -1.06
C TRP A 97 -10.14 -9.78 -2.37
N GLN A 98 -9.40 -10.66 -3.04
CA GLN A 98 -8.75 -10.33 -4.32
C GLN A 98 -9.77 -10.05 -5.43
N GLU A 99 -10.92 -10.74 -5.42
CA GLU A 99 -12.03 -10.44 -6.34
C GLU A 99 -12.61 -9.05 -6.10
N GLU A 100 -12.90 -8.68 -4.85
CA GLU A 100 -13.42 -7.37 -4.52
C GLU A 100 -12.42 -6.26 -4.82
N TYR A 101 -11.15 -6.46 -4.46
CA TYR A 101 -10.10 -5.48 -4.74
C TYR A 101 -9.88 -5.29 -6.25
N ARG A 102 -9.87 -6.37 -7.01
CA ARG A 102 -9.82 -6.34 -8.47
C ARG A 102 -10.99 -5.54 -9.07
N HIS A 103 -12.20 -5.78 -8.56
CA HIS A 103 -13.39 -5.07 -9.00
C HIS A 103 -13.31 -3.57 -8.72
N LEU A 104 -12.93 -3.19 -7.50
CA LEU A 104 -12.75 -1.79 -7.11
C LEU A 104 -11.68 -1.09 -7.96
N ILE A 105 -10.52 -1.72 -8.16
CA ILE A 105 -9.48 -1.17 -9.04
C ILE A 105 -10.00 -0.98 -10.45
N ALA A 106 -10.65 -1.99 -11.05
CA ALA A 106 -11.14 -1.90 -12.43
C ALA A 106 -12.18 -0.79 -12.59
N THR A 107 -13.09 -0.65 -11.62
CA THR A 107 -14.14 0.36 -11.61
C THR A 107 -13.58 1.79 -11.49
N HIS A 108 -12.52 1.95 -10.71
CA HIS A 108 -11.97 3.26 -10.36
C HIS A 108 -10.62 3.57 -11.02
N ALA A 109 -10.16 2.76 -11.98
CA ALA A 109 -8.88 2.97 -12.66
C ALA A 109 -8.72 4.36 -13.27
N GLY A 110 -9.80 4.94 -13.79
CA GLY A 110 -9.81 6.29 -14.38
C GLY A 110 -9.54 7.43 -13.39
N LEU A 111 -9.55 7.16 -12.08
CA LEU A 111 -9.20 8.15 -11.04
C LEU A 111 -7.68 8.24 -10.81
N PHE A 112 -6.90 7.35 -11.39
CA PHE A 112 -5.44 7.31 -11.30
C PHE A 112 -4.78 8.00 -12.50
N PRO A 113 -3.50 8.39 -12.39
CA PRO A 113 -2.74 8.96 -13.49
C PRO A 113 -2.75 8.06 -14.73
N SER A 114 -2.74 8.67 -15.92
CA SER A 114 -2.86 7.94 -17.19
C SER A 114 -1.77 6.88 -17.41
N GLU A 115 -0.57 7.12 -16.92
CA GLU A 115 0.57 6.20 -16.99
C GLU A 115 0.40 4.97 -16.09
N VAL A 116 -0.38 5.08 -15.02
CA VAL A 116 -0.67 3.97 -14.08
C VAL A 116 -1.80 3.09 -14.58
N GLN A 117 -2.79 3.66 -15.29
CA GLN A 117 -4.00 2.95 -15.72
C GLN A 117 -3.74 1.65 -16.51
N PRO A 118 -2.78 1.58 -17.46
CA PRO A 118 -2.48 0.32 -18.14
C PRO A 118 -2.01 -0.81 -17.21
N LEU A 119 -1.26 -0.46 -16.16
CA LEU A 119 -0.82 -1.45 -15.15
C LEU A 119 -1.98 -1.91 -14.29
N LEU A 120 -2.88 -1.01 -13.87
CA LEU A 120 -4.10 -1.36 -13.15
C LEU A 120 -4.95 -2.32 -13.97
N MET A 121 -5.16 -2.05 -15.24
CA MET A 121 -5.92 -2.93 -16.14
C MET A 121 -5.24 -4.29 -16.35
N ARG A 122 -3.92 -4.37 -16.34
CA ARG A 122 -3.20 -5.65 -16.37
C ARG A 122 -3.32 -6.40 -15.04
N LEU A 123 -3.23 -5.69 -13.92
CA LEU A 123 -3.36 -6.25 -12.57
C LEU A 123 -4.72 -6.92 -12.39
N THR A 124 -5.78 -6.31 -12.91
CA THR A 124 -7.16 -6.78 -12.75
C THR A 124 -7.57 -7.93 -13.66
N ARG A 125 -6.69 -8.43 -14.56
CA ARG A 125 -7.03 -9.52 -15.51
C ARG A 125 -7.10 -10.89 -14.88
N ARG A 126 -6.42 -11.15 -13.80
CA ARG A 126 -6.27 -12.50 -13.21
C ARG A 126 -6.23 -12.46 -11.68
N ILE A 127 -6.63 -13.58 -11.10
CA ILE A 127 -6.39 -13.94 -9.71
C ILE A 127 -5.49 -15.20 -9.72
N PRO A 128 -4.51 -15.29 -8.83
CA PRO A 128 -4.12 -14.31 -7.81
C PRO A 128 -3.52 -13.04 -8.41
N LEU A 129 -3.74 -11.92 -7.73
CA LEU A 129 -3.18 -10.64 -8.14
C LEU A 129 -1.65 -10.70 -8.19
N ASN A 130 -1.08 -10.14 -9.25
CA ASN A 130 0.36 -10.19 -9.46
C ASN A 130 1.07 -9.18 -8.56
N ARG A 131 1.79 -9.66 -7.55
CA ARG A 131 2.53 -8.83 -6.58
C ARG A 131 3.57 -7.91 -7.23
N SER A 132 4.22 -8.37 -8.31
CA SER A 132 5.18 -7.52 -9.03
C SER A 132 4.49 -6.35 -9.73
N LEU A 133 3.29 -6.57 -10.30
CA LEU A 133 2.50 -5.47 -10.86
C LEU A 133 1.98 -4.52 -9.78
N MET A 134 1.55 -5.04 -8.62
CA MET A 134 1.15 -4.18 -7.49
C MET A 134 2.29 -3.26 -7.08
N ARG A 135 3.50 -3.80 -6.94
CA ARG A 135 4.69 -3.01 -6.61
C ARG A 135 5.00 -1.95 -7.66
N GLN A 136 4.92 -2.30 -8.96
CA GLN A 136 5.13 -1.33 -10.05
C GLN A 136 4.09 -0.19 -10.01
N VAL A 137 2.83 -0.51 -9.68
CA VAL A 137 1.80 0.51 -9.46
C VAL A 137 2.17 1.42 -8.30
N GLU A 138 2.50 0.86 -7.14
CA GLU A 138 2.91 1.62 -5.95
C GLU A 138 4.11 2.52 -6.23
N GLU A 139 5.13 2.01 -6.91
CA GLU A 139 6.32 2.75 -7.31
C GLU A 139 5.97 3.96 -8.20
N LEU A 140 5.14 3.77 -9.23
CA LEU A 140 4.67 4.89 -10.06
C LEU A 140 3.83 5.89 -9.28
N LEU A 141 3.01 5.43 -8.32
CA LEU A 141 2.23 6.33 -7.47
C LEU A 141 3.12 7.17 -6.54
N HIS A 142 4.24 6.61 -6.08
CA HIS A 142 5.23 7.38 -5.31
C HIS A 142 5.85 8.53 -6.11
N HIS A 143 6.00 8.41 -7.44
CA HIS A 143 6.52 9.50 -8.27
C HIS A 143 5.62 10.76 -8.25
N HIS A 144 4.38 10.64 -7.81
CA HIS A 144 3.47 11.78 -7.61
C HIS A 144 3.61 12.45 -6.23
N ASP A 145 4.52 12.00 -5.40
CA ASP A 145 4.90 12.68 -4.17
C ASP A 145 5.90 13.79 -4.51
N PRO A 146 5.62 15.08 -4.18
CA PRO A 146 6.57 16.17 -4.43
C PRO A 146 7.93 15.97 -3.76
N ASP A 147 7.94 15.25 -2.63
CA ASP A 147 9.15 14.97 -1.87
C ASP A 147 9.78 13.61 -2.21
N TYR A 148 9.25 12.90 -3.23
CA TYR A 148 9.77 11.60 -3.65
C TYR A 148 11.15 11.73 -4.28
N CYS A 149 12.13 11.14 -3.64
CA CYS A 149 13.47 10.99 -4.15
C CYS A 149 13.73 9.50 -4.45
N PRO A 150 13.80 9.06 -5.71
CA PRO A 150 14.05 7.66 -6.06
C PRO A 150 15.28 7.07 -5.37
N GLU A 151 16.34 7.88 -5.21
CA GLU A 151 17.58 7.48 -4.55
C GLU A 151 17.41 7.11 -3.08
N GLN A 152 16.35 7.64 -2.44
CA GLN A 152 16.01 7.34 -1.04
C GLN A 152 15.16 6.06 -0.89
N HIS A 153 14.62 5.52 -1.99
CA HIS A 153 13.76 4.33 -2.00
C HIS A 153 14.41 3.12 -2.67
N THR A 154 15.73 3.01 -2.56
CA THR A 154 16.48 1.85 -3.05
C THR A 154 16.00 0.59 -2.35
N THR A 155 15.60 -0.40 -3.13
CA THR A 155 15.29 -1.75 -2.63
C THR A 155 16.48 -2.68 -2.76
N LEU A 156 16.46 -3.79 -2.05
CA LEU A 156 17.54 -4.77 -2.15
C LEU A 156 17.68 -5.36 -3.56
N ASP A 157 16.58 -5.44 -4.33
CA ASP A 157 16.61 -5.90 -5.73
C ASP A 157 17.27 -4.92 -6.70
N ASP A 158 17.42 -3.65 -6.32
CA ASP A 158 18.11 -2.62 -7.11
C ASP A 158 19.62 -2.67 -6.94
N LEU A 159 20.10 -3.43 -5.94
CA LEU A 159 21.53 -3.57 -5.67
C LEU A 159 22.11 -4.84 -6.30
N PRO A 160 23.33 -4.78 -6.85
CA PRO A 160 24.03 -5.97 -7.32
C PRO A 160 24.39 -6.92 -6.15
N ALA A 161 24.64 -8.19 -6.48
CA ALA A 161 25.18 -9.12 -5.51
C ALA A 161 26.54 -8.64 -4.99
N GLY A 162 26.81 -8.86 -3.69
CA GLY A 162 27.98 -8.36 -3.01
C GLY A 162 27.85 -6.95 -2.42
N SER A 163 26.71 -6.26 -2.66
CA SER A 163 26.48 -4.94 -2.08
C SER A 163 26.32 -4.99 -0.58
N ARG A 164 26.89 -4.00 0.09
CA ARG A 164 26.68 -3.76 1.53
C ARG A 164 25.54 -2.79 1.74
N PHE A 165 24.68 -3.08 2.71
CA PHE A 165 23.50 -2.27 2.96
C PHE A 165 22.99 -2.41 4.41
N ARG A 166 22.18 -1.44 4.81
CA ARG A 166 21.35 -1.50 6.02
C ARG A 166 19.87 -1.57 5.65
N LEU A 167 19.07 -2.30 6.42
CA LEU A 167 17.61 -2.24 6.28
C LEU A 167 17.11 -0.93 6.88
N LYS A 168 16.27 -0.16 6.18
CA LYS A 168 15.63 1.04 6.77
C LYS A 168 14.81 0.70 8.02
N THR A 169 14.21 -0.48 8.06
CA THR A 169 13.46 -0.98 9.23
C THR A 169 14.34 -1.38 10.41
N ASN A 170 15.64 -1.65 10.16
CA ASN A 170 16.61 -1.98 11.21
C ASN A 170 18.02 -1.51 10.82
N PRO A 171 18.33 -0.21 10.95
CA PRO A 171 19.58 0.38 10.50
C PRO A 171 20.80 -0.02 11.34
N LYS A 172 20.59 -0.77 12.45
CA LYS A 172 21.69 -1.22 13.30
C LYS A 172 22.45 -2.41 12.72
N LEU A 173 21.81 -3.20 11.88
CA LEU A 173 22.41 -4.39 11.27
C LEU A 173 22.98 -4.04 9.89
N LEU A 174 24.21 -4.51 9.65
CA LEU A 174 24.90 -4.35 8.38
C LEU A 174 24.92 -5.69 7.65
N PHE A 175 24.43 -5.71 6.43
CA PHE A 175 24.33 -6.89 5.59
C PHE A 175 25.16 -6.78 4.31
N GLU A 176 25.52 -7.95 3.78
CA GLU A 176 26.02 -8.12 2.42
C GLU A 176 25.04 -9.00 1.63
N SER A 177 24.63 -8.57 0.43
CA SER A 177 23.82 -9.37 -0.48
C SER A 177 24.65 -10.47 -1.11
N VAL A 178 24.22 -11.75 -0.97
CA VAL A 178 25.01 -12.90 -1.45
C VAL A 178 24.39 -13.48 -2.73
N GLU A 179 23.13 -13.88 -2.68
CA GLU A 179 22.46 -14.59 -3.76
C GLU A 179 20.99 -14.17 -3.86
N ARG A 180 20.55 -13.87 -5.09
CA ARG A 180 19.14 -13.58 -5.41
C ARG A 180 18.36 -14.90 -5.52
N ARG A 181 17.31 -15.05 -4.69
CA ARG A 181 16.33 -16.14 -4.75
C ARG A 181 15.00 -15.63 -5.30
N ARG A 182 14.03 -16.50 -5.52
CA ARG A 182 12.75 -16.16 -6.17
C ARG A 182 12.09 -14.87 -5.69
N THR A 183 11.98 -14.66 -4.35
CA THR A 183 11.30 -13.51 -3.73
C THR A 183 12.12 -12.86 -2.63
N ARG A 184 13.31 -13.38 -2.37
CA ARG A 184 14.18 -12.95 -1.28
C ARG A 184 15.63 -12.99 -1.74
N TRP A 185 16.48 -12.28 -1.01
CA TRP A 185 17.92 -12.40 -1.09
C TRP A 185 18.46 -13.18 0.10
N LEU A 186 19.39 -14.09 -0.15
CA LEU A 186 20.29 -14.58 0.87
C LEU A 186 21.29 -13.47 1.15
N CYS A 187 21.38 -13.06 2.41
CA CYS A 187 22.30 -12.03 2.87
C CYS A 187 23.14 -12.58 4.01
N ARG A 188 24.27 -11.94 4.25
CA ARG A 188 25.16 -12.23 5.38
C ARG A 188 25.17 -11.03 6.31
N ASP A 189 24.90 -11.21 7.58
CA ASP A 189 25.16 -10.21 8.60
C ASP A 189 26.67 -10.06 8.79
N LEU A 190 27.20 -8.89 8.51
CA LEU A 190 28.64 -8.64 8.57
C LEU A 190 29.19 -8.53 9.99
N THR A 191 28.32 -8.41 11.00
CA THR A 191 28.72 -8.37 12.41
C THR A 191 28.85 -9.78 12.98
N THR A 192 27.89 -10.67 12.65
CA THR A 192 27.82 -12.02 13.25
C THR A 192 28.23 -13.13 12.29
N GLY A 193 28.36 -12.85 11.00
CA GLY A 193 28.61 -13.82 9.93
C GLY A 193 27.41 -14.73 9.62
N ARG A 194 26.26 -14.56 10.30
CA ARG A 194 25.08 -15.43 10.14
C ARG A 194 24.34 -15.16 8.83
N PRO A 195 23.81 -16.20 8.20
CA PRO A 195 22.96 -16.02 7.02
C PRO A 195 21.57 -15.54 7.43
N TYR A 196 21.03 -14.61 6.63
CA TYR A 196 19.66 -14.09 6.72
C TYR A 196 18.98 -14.15 5.36
N THR A 197 17.66 -14.19 5.36
CA THR A 197 16.87 -14.01 4.14
C THR A 197 16.09 -12.71 4.24
N VAL A 198 16.40 -11.77 3.36
CA VAL A 198 15.77 -10.46 3.27
C VAL A 198 14.83 -10.43 2.06
N ALA A 199 13.67 -9.82 2.19
CA ALA A 199 12.73 -9.66 1.08
C ALA A 199 13.40 -8.84 -0.04
N ALA A 200 13.23 -9.24 -1.29
CA ALA A 200 13.84 -8.58 -2.43
C ALA A 200 13.43 -7.10 -2.55
N HIS A 201 12.20 -6.79 -2.15
CA HIS A 201 11.62 -5.43 -2.13
C HIS A 201 11.83 -4.68 -0.81
N ALA A 202 12.66 -5.19 0.09
CA ALA A 202 12.93 -4.46 1.32
C ALA A 202 13.71 -3.18 1.02
N GLU A 203 13.24 -2.06 1.57
CA GLU A 203 13.96 -0.80 1.46
C GLU A 203 15.28 -0.84 2.22
N VAL A 204 16.32 -0.42 1.53
CA VAL A 204 17.69 -0.49 2.02
C VAL A 204 18.42 0.84 1.81
N GLU A 205 19.40 1.07 2.65
CA GLU A 205 20.38 2.12 2.52
C GLU A 205 21.70 1.49 2.07
N PRO A 206 22.12 1.70 0.80
CA PRO A 206 23.40 1.19 0.31
C PRO A 206 24.55 1.85 1.06
N ILE A 207 25.59 1.10 1.34
CA ILE A 207 26.82 1.61 1.90
C ILE A 207 27.87 1.54 0.80
N ASN A 208 28.21 2.70 0.29
CA ASN A 208 29.33 2.87 -0.63
C ASN A 208 30.62 2.92 0.20
N ASP A 209 31.58 2.07 -0.13
CA ASP A 209 32.94 2.10 0.47
C ASP A 209 33.70 3.34 0.04
#